data_83b0439ad37b45c79e9e5cb39cd68cfd
#
_entry.id   83b0439ad37b45c79e9e5cb39cd68cfd
#
_cell.length_a   1.000
_cell.length_b   1.000
_cell.length_c   1.000
_cell.angle_alpha   90.00
_cell.angle_beta   90.00
_cell.angle_gamma   90.00
#
_symmetry.space_group_name_H-M   'P 1'
#
loop_
_entity.id
_entity.type
_entity.pdbx_description
1 polymer ?
#
loop_
_entity_poly.entity_id
_entity_poly.type
_entity_poly.pdbx_seq_one_letter_code
_entity_poly.pdbx_strand_id
1 'polypeptide(L)'
;MLVTARNRKGKVQVGFSVSKKIGNSVTRNRAKRRLKACFSPLLPHVKSGYNLIFIARSASLTAPFLAMQRSMIGALQRSGVYVEAPYPEAV
;
A
#
# COMPACT_ATOMS: atom_id res chain seq x y z
N MET A 1 -5.86 -5.55 3.43
CA MET A 1 -4.93 -6.32 4.29
C MET A 1 -3.50 -6.02 3.89
N LEU A 2 -2.63 -5.87 4.84
CA LEU A 2 -1.22 -5.59 4.59
C LEU A 2 -0.35 -6.69 5.17
N VAL A 3 0.56 -7.20 4.33
CA VAL A 3 1.60 -8.14 4.76
C VAL A 3 2.94 -7.45 4.66
N THR A 4 3.74 -7.55 5.72
CA THR A 4 5.07 -6.92 5.75
C THR A 4 6.14 -7.97 6.00
N ALA A 5 7.32 -7.74 5.44
CA ALA A 5 8.50 -8.56 5.70
C ALA A 5 9.73 -7.67 5.63
N ARG A 6 10.71 -7.95 6.48
CA ARG A 6 11.98 -7.23 6.43
C ARG A 6 12.78 -7.64 5.19
N ASN A 7 13.52 -6.71 4.63
CA ASN A 7 14.47 -7.01 3.57
C ASN A 7 15.84 -6.44 3.91
N ARG A 8 16.86 -6.91 3.23
CA ARG A 8 18.25 -6.48 3.46
C ARG A 8 18.69 -5.37 2.52
N LYS A 9 17.81 -4.90 1.66
CA LYS A 9 18.16 -3.94 0.62
C LYS A 9 18.14 -2.48 1.09
N GLY A 10 17.58 -2.23 2.28
CA GLY A 10 17.43 -0.87 2.79
C GLY A 10 16.46 -0.02 2.01
N LYS A 11 15.62 -0.63 1.18
CA LYS A 11 14.62 0.04 0.35
C LYS A 11 13.23 -0.44 0.71
N VAL A 12 12.22 0.36 0.33
CA VAL A 12 10.82 -0.06 0.41
C VAL A 12 10.44 -0.69 -0.91
N GLN A 13 9.98 -1.94 -0.86
CA GLN A 13 9.42 -2.61 -2.02
C GLN A 13 7.94 -2.85 -1.77
N VAL A 14 7.10 -2.45 -2.70
CA VAL A 14 5.65 -2.51 -2.53
C VAL A 14 5.03 -3.29 -3.67
N GLY A 15 4.18 -4.24 -3.31
CA GLY A 15 3.37 -4.99 -4.25
C GLY A 15 1.90 -4.83 -3.92
N PHE A 16 1.06 -4.97 -4.93
CA PHE A 16 -0.39 -4.92 -4.77
C PHE A 16 -0.96 -6.20 -5.36
N SER A 17 -1.66 -6.96 -4.54
CA SER A 17 -2.28 -8.21 -4.94
C SER A 17 -3.78 -8.04 -5.05
N VAL A 18 -4.34 -8.45 -6.17
CA VAL A 18 -5.78 -8.39 -6.42
C VAL A 18 -6.25 -9.77 -6.84
N SER A 19 -7.15 -10.33 -6.04
CA SER A 19 -7.68 -11.68 -6.29
C SER A 19 -8.50 -11.74 -7.58
N LYS A 20 -8.46 -12.89 -8.25
CA LYS A 20 -9.32 -13.15 -9.41
C LYS A 20 -10.80 -13.04 -9.06
N LYS A 21 -11.17 -13.23 -7.81
CA LYS A 21 -12.56 -13.10 -7.34
C LYS A 21 -13.09 -11.67 -7.44
N ILE A 22 -12.21 -10.67 -7.53
CA ILE A 22 -12.61 -9.26 -7.60
C ILE A 22 -13.19 -8.92 -8.98
N GLY A 23 -12.77 -9.62 -10.03
CA GLY A 23 -13.30 -9.40 -11.36
C GLY A 23 -12.31 -9.84 -12.45
N ASN A 24 -12.57 -9.37 -13.66
CA ASN A 24 -11.72 -9.65 -14.81
C ASN A 24 -10.43 -8.83 -14.77
N SER A 25 -9.57 -9.03 -15.79
CA SER A 25 -8.26 -8.34 -15.85
C SER A 25 -8.38 -6.81 -15.82
N VAL A 26 -9.38 -6.27 -16.50
CA VAL A 26 -9.59 -4.82 -16.56
C VAL A 26 -9.94 -4.29 -15.17
N THR A 27 -10.86 -4.94 -14.49
CA THR A 27 -11.28 -4.55 -13.13
C THR A 27 -10.12 -4.66 -12.14
N ARG A 28 -9.35 -5.74 -12.23
CA ARG A 28 -8.18 -5.93 -11.36
C ARG A 28 -7.11 -4.87 -11.61
N ASN A 29 -6.88 -4.50 -12.84
CA ASN A 29 -5.91 -3.46 -13.16
C ASN A 29 -6.35 -2.10 -12.64
N ARG A 30 -7.64 -1.78 -12.70
CA ARG A 30 -8.19 -0.57 -12.09
C ARG A 30 -7.95 -0.53 -10.59
N ALA A 31 -8.21 -1.64 -9.92
CA ALA A 31 -7.99 -1.74 -8.47
C ALA A 31 -6.53 -1.52 -8.13
N LYS A 32 -5.62 -2.12 -8.87
CA LYS A 32 -4.17 -1.91 -8.67
C LYS A 32 -3.77 -0.44 -8.86
N ARG A 33 -4.28 0.21 -9.89
CA ARG A 33 -3.99 1.63 -10.15
C ARG A 33 -4.48 2.51 -9.01
N ARG A 34 -5.69 2.25 -8.50
CA ARG A 34 -6.22 2.99 -7.37
C ARG A 34 -5.38 2.81 -6.11
N LEU A 35 -4.99 1.58 -5.82
CA LEU A 35 -4.13 1.29 -4.67
C LEU A 35 -2.79 1.99 -4.80
N LYS A 36 -2.18 1.96 -5.97
CA LYS A 36 -0.93 2.67 -6.24
C LYS A 36 -1.08 4.18 -6.03
N ALA A 37 -2.15 4.76 -6.55
CA ALA A 37 -2.41 6.18 -6.40
C ALA A 37 -2.60 6.58 -4.94
N CYS A 38 -3.30 5.74 -4.17
CA CYS A 38 -3.49 5.98 -2.74
C CYS A 38 -2.19 5.86 -1.95
N PHE A 39 -1.34 4.92 -2.34
CA PHE A 39 -0.10 4.64 -1.62
C PHE A 39 1.02 5.63 -1.94
N SER A 40 1.08 6.12 -3.16
CA SER A 40 2.19 6.94 -3.63
C SER A 40 2.55 8.10 -2.67
N PRO A 41 1.59 8.89 -2.15
CA PRO A 41 1.92 9.94 -1.19
C PRO A 41 2.39 9.42 0.16
N LEU A 42 2.16 8.14 0.45
CA LEU A 42 2.50 7.54 1.73
C LEU A 42 3.92 6.97 1.75
N LEU A 43 4.55 6.83 0.59
CA LEU A 43 5.86 6.21 0.48
C LEU A 43 6.91 6.86 1.39
N PRO A 44 7.02 8.20 1.49
CA PRO A 44 7.97 8.83 2.41
C PRO A 44 7.70 8.54 3.88
N HIS A 45 6.50 8.07 4.21
CA HIS A 45 6.12 7.75 5.59
C HIS A 45 6.36 6.29 5.95
N VAL A 46 6.99 5.51 5.09
CA VAL A 46 7.26 4.10 5.33
C VAL A 46 8.72 3.91 5.71
N LYS A 47 8.96 3.15 6.78
CA LYS A 47 10.32 2.79 7.19
C LYS A 47 10.99 2.00 6.08
N SER A 48 12.24 2.35 5.77
CA SER A 48 13.03 1.60 4.78
C SER A 48 13.37 0.20 5.30
N GLY A 49 13.69 -0.69 4.38
CA GLY A 49 14.06 -2.05 4.73
C GLY A 49 12.88 -3.01 4.89
N TYR A 50 11.73 -2.68 4.34
CA TYR A 50 10.55 -3.54 4.39
C TYR A 50 9.97 -3.78 3.01
N ASN A 51 9.48 -4.99 2.81
CA ASN A 51 8.63 -5.34 1.68
C ASN A 51 7.18 -5.25 2.16
N LEU A 52 6.34 -4.60 1.38
CA LEU A 52 4.93 -4.44 1.69
C LEU A 52 4.10 -5.08 0.59
N ILE A 53 3.07 -5.82 0.97
CA ILE A 53 2.08 -6.35 0.02
C ILE A 53 0.71 -5.95 0.51
N PHE A 54 0.04 -5.08 -0.26
CA PHE A 54 -1.35 -4.73 -0.01
C PHE A 54 -2.25 -5.67 -0.79
N ILE A 55 -3.14 -6.33 -0.06
CA ILE A 55 -4.09 -7.26 -0.65
C ILE A 55 -5.43 -6.56 -0.75
N ALA A 56 -5.89 -6.36 -1.98
CA ALA A 56 -7.14 -5.68 -2.25
C ALA A 56 -8.34 -6.56 -1.90
N ARG A 57 -9.38 -5.92 -1.38
CA ARG A 57 -10.67 -6.54 -1.14
C ARG A 57 -11.70 -5.95 -2.11
N SER A 58 -12.83 -6.61 -2.26
CA SER A 58 -13.90 -6.12 -3.14
C SER A 58 -14.31 -4.67 -2.80
N ALA A 59 -14.29 -4.29 -1.53
CA ALA A 59 -14.56 -2.92 -1.11
C ALA A 59 -13.61 -1.89 -1.73
N SER A 60 -12.42 -2.31 -2.15
CA SER A 60 -11.43 -1.42 -2.80
C SER A 60 -11.89 -0.89 -4.15
N LEU A 61 -12.89 -1.53 -4.76
CA LEU A 61 -13.41 -1.10 -6.06
C LEU A 61 -14.31 0.13 -5.96
N THR A 62 -14.99 0.29 -4.84
CA THR A 62 -16.02 1.32 -4.66
C THR A 62 -15.72 2.29 -3.53
N ALA A 63 -14.74 2.01 -2.69
CA ALA A 63 -14.40 2.88 -1.57
C ALA A 63 -13.89 4.24 -2.06
N PRO A 64 -14.26 5.35 -1.38
CA PRO A 64 -13.69 6.64 -1.70
C PRO A 64 -12.17 6.64 -1.53
N PHE A 65 -11.49 7.43 -2.36
CA PHE A 65 -10.02 7.52 -2.34
C PHE A 65 -9.48 7.81 -0.94
N LEU A 66 -10.04 8.79 -0.25
CA LEU A 66 -9.57 9.15 1.10
C LEU A 66 -9.79 8.04 2.11
N ALA A 67 -10.89 7.30 2.00
CA ALA A 67 -11.15 6.17 2.88
C ALA A 67 -10.12 5.06 2.67
N MET A 68 -9.78 4.77 1.42
CA MET A 68 -8.74 3.80 1.10
C MET A 68 -7.38 4.24 1.65
N GLN A 69 -7.03 5.50 1.47
CA GLN A 69 -5.77 6.04 1.95
C GLN A 69 -5.67 5.96 3.47
N ARG A 70 -6.74 6.30 4.19
CA ARG A 70 -6.80 6.17 5.64
C ARG A 70 -6.65 4.73 6.10
N SER A 71 -7.26 3.79 5.37
CA SER A 71 -7.11 2.36 5.66
C SER A 71 -5.67 1.91 5.50
N MET A 72 -4.98 2.39 4.47
CA MET A 72 -3.56 2.10 4.26
C MET A 72 -2.71 2.66 5.40
N ILE A 73 -2.93 3.90 5.80
CA ILE A 73 -2.22 4.51 6.93
C ILE A 73 -2.43 3.69 8.19
N GLY A 74 -3.66 3.31 8.49
CA GLY A 74 -3.97 2.49 9.65
C GLY A 74 -3.26 1.14 9.62
N ALA A 75 -3.21 0.51 8.45
CA ALA A 75 -2.50 -0.76 8.29
C ALA A 75 -1.00 -0.60 8.51
N LEU A 76 -0.41 0.46 7.98
CA LEU A 76 1.01 0.75 8.17
C LEU A 76 1.33 1.01 9.65
N GLN A 77 0.46 1.73 10.34
CA GLN A 77 0.61 2.01 11.77
C GLN A 77 0.55 0.72 12.59
N ARG A 78 -0.42 -0.14 12.30
CA ARG A 78 -0.57 -1.43 13.01
C ARG A 78 0.61 -2.36 12.77
N SER A 79 1.22 -2.27 11.59
CA SER A 79 2.39 -3.08 11.24
C SER A 79 3.70 -2.51 11.79
N GLY A 80 3.66 -1.32 12.37
CA GLY A 80 4.85 -0.69 12.95
C GLY A 80 5.84 -0.12 11.94
N VAL A 81 5.42 0.06 10.70
CA VAL A 81 6.30 0.57 9.64
C VAL A 81 5.99 2.01 9.22
N TYR A 82 5.00 2.62 9.85
CA TYR A 82 4.61 3.99 9.53
C TYR A 82 5.41 5.00 10.37
N VAL A 83 5.88 6.07 9.73
CA VAL A 83 6.48 7.23 10.42
C VAL A 83 5.67 8.47 10.08
N GLU A 84 5.32 9.25 11.11
CA GLU A 84 4.48 10.44 10.92
C GLU A 84 5.22 11.53 10.14
N ALA A 85 6.48 11.78 10.47
CA ALA A 85 7.31 12.71 9.72
C ALA A 85 7.91 11.96 8.54
N PRO A 86 7.77 12.46 7.30
CA PRO A 86 8.39 11.79 6.17
C PRO A 86 9.90 11.77 6.34
N TYR A 87 10.53 10.69 5.89
CA TYR A 87 11.98 10.65 5.83
C TYR A 87 12.47 11.80 4.95
N PRO A 88 13.55 12.48 5.37
CA PRO A 88 14.15 13.45 4.48
C PRO A 88 14.46 12.73 3.17
N GLU A 89 13.97 13.30 2.09
CA GLU A 89 14.24 12.73 0.80
C GLU A 89 15.74 12.55 0.65
N ALA A 90 16.13 11.35 0.30
CA ALA A 90 17.50 11.12 -0.08
C ALA A 90 17.74 11.87 -1.37
N VAL A 91 18.01 13.11 -1.20
CA VAL A 91 18.22 14.01 -2.31
C VAL A 91 19.56 13.69 -2.95
#